data_1b712240b35784173f57ad4bbe2cd14c
#
_entry.id   1b712240b35784173f57ad4bbe2cd14c
#
_cell.length_a   1.000
_cell.length_b   1.000
_cell.length_c   1.000
_cell.angle_alpha   90.00
_cell.angle_beta   90.00
_cell.angle_gamma   90.00
#
_symmetry.space_group_name_H-M   'P 1'
#
loop_
_entity.id
_entity.type
_entity.pdbx_description
1 polymer ?
#
loop_
_entity_poly.entity_id
_entity_poly.type
_entity_poly.pdbx_seq_one_letter_code
_entity_poly.pdbx_strand_id
1 'polypeptide(L)'
;GRDSAASSPVRRIVITGASSGLGRALATELALRFPGSTMLLLARRADRLTELAADLPQVQCVCETVDITDHERLSTLCRRFVAEQGAPDIVIANAGISVGTLTDEPEDRAVFARILAVNVQGVFDSFAPFLEAMKAARRGTLVGIASVAGVRGLPGSGAYSASKAAVAVYLESLRLEMRPFGVSVVTISPGFIDTDMTRINPYHMPFLMPAPRFAQVAVDAILARRRRIVIPWQMGWVARLLRILPAWLYDRLFANSLRKPRQGEIPQSGAGGADGSRH
;
A
#
# COMPACT_ATOMS: atom_id res chain seq x y z
N GLY A 1 -39.40 15.25 12.58
CA GLY A 1 -38.05 15.76 12.55
C GLY A 1 -37.23 14.80 11.72
N ARG A 2 -36.90 15.14 10.48
CA ARG A 2 -35.93 14.41 9.66
C ARG A 2 -34.58 14.95 10.10
N ASP A 3 -33.78 14.09 10.74
CA ASP A 3 -32.41 14.38 11.08
C ASP A 3 -31.63 14.75 9.82
N SER A 4 -31.09 15.95 9.83
CA SER A 4 -30.14 16.41 8.84
C SER A 4 -28.96 15.43 8.81
N ALA A 5 -28.78 14.70 7.73
CA ALA A 5 -27.54 14.01 7.46
C ALA A 5 -26.43 15.07 7.50
N ALA A 6 -25.69 15.12 8.61
CA ALA A 6 -24.53 15.95 8.72
C ALA A 6 -23.59 15.53 7.58
N SER A 7 -23.37 16.41 6.61
CA SER A 7 -22.46 16.17 5.52
C SER A 7 -21.11 15.79 6.11
N SER A 8 -20.58 14.63 5.72
CA SER A 8 -19.24 14.21 6.15
C SER A 8 -18.24 15.32 5.84
N PRO A 9 -17.36 15.68 6.77
CA PRO A 9 -16.46 16.80 6.55
C PRO A 9 -15.55 16.54 5.34
N VAL A 10 -15.41 17.55 4.49
CA VAL A 10 -14.47 17.52 3.35
C VAL A 10 -13.05 17.24 3.86
N ARG A 11 -12.35 16.35 3.18
CA ARG A 11 -11.00 15.89 3.53
C ARG A 11 -10.01 16.20 2.42
N ARG A 12 -8.74 16.31 2.81
CA ARG A 12 -7.58 16.34 1.92
C ARG A 12 -6.86 15.01 2.08
N ILE A 13 -6.83 14.23 1.01
CA ILE A 13 -6.38 12.83 1.07
C ILE A 13 -5.27 12.64 0.04
N VAL A 14 -4.21 11.95 0.43
CA VAL A 14 -3.09 11.59 -0.45
C VAL A 14 -2.94 10.09 -0.48
N ILE A 15 -2.83 9.49 -1.68
CA ILE A 15 -2.63 8.05 -1.84
C ILE A 15 -1.52 7.81 -2.87
N THR A 16 -0.47 7.11 -2.46
CA THR A 16 0.54 6.59 -3.39
C THR A 16 0.17 5.18 -3.86
N GLY A 17 0.56 4.82 -5.07
CA GLY A 17 0.13 3.54 -5.67
C GLY A 17 -1.39 3.48 -5.88
N ALA A 18 -2.01 4.61 -6.20
CA ALA A 18 -3.46 4.76 -6.27
C ALA A 18 -4.11 4.07 -7.48
N SER A 19 -3.33 3.75 -8.52
CA SER A 19 -3.87 3.32 -9.84
C SER A 19 -4.34 1.87 -9.89
N SER A 20 -4.01 1.04 -8.91
CA SER A 20 -4.33 -0.39 -8.94
C SER A 20 -4.41 -1.00 -7.55
N GLY A 21 -4.99 -2.21 -7.46
CA GLY A 21 -5.03 -3.01 -6.25
C GLY A 21 -5.66 -2.30 -5.06
N LEU A 22 -4.96 -2.35 -3.93
CA LEU A 22 -5.45 -1.78 -2.67
C LEU A 22 -5.59 -0.27 -2.72
N GLY A 23 -4.67 0.43 -3.41
CA GLY A 23 -4.70 1.89 -3.52
C GLY A 23 -5.95 2.39 -4.23
N ARG A 24 -6.34 1.74 -5.33
CA ARG A 24 -7.60 2.03 -6.05
C ARG A 24 -8.82 1.77 -5.16
N ALA A 25 -8.85 0.64 -4.47
CA ALA A 25 -9.97 0.29 -3.59
C ALA A 25 -10.10 1.28 -2.42
N LEU A 26 -8.99 1.69 -1.82
CA LEU A 26 -8.96 2.70 -0.75
C LEU A 26 -9.42 4.08 -1.25
N ALA A 27 -8.96 4.51 -2.44
CA ALA A 27 -9.41 5.76 -3.06
C ALA A 27 -10.93 5.76 -3.29
N THR A 28 -11.46 4.68 -3.83
CA THR A 28 -12.90 4.51 -4.07
C THR A 28 -13.71 4.59 -2.79
N GLU A 29 -13.30 3.85 -1.75
CA GLU A 29 -14.02 3.85 -0.46
C GLU A 29 -13.96 5.22 0.23
N LEU A 30 -12.80 5.88 0.22
CA LEU A 30 -12.65 7.22 0.79
C LEU A 30 -13.47 8.27 0.04
N ALA A 31 -13.55 8.17 -1.29
CA ALA A 31 -14.38 9.06 -2.09
C ALA A 31 -15.88 8.89 -1.79
N LEU A 32 -16.34 7.67 -1.53
CA LEU A 32 -17.71 7.39 -1.09
C LEU A 32 -18.01 7.96 0.30
N ARG A 33 -17.05 7.85 1.22
CA ARG A 33 -17.18 8.34 2.60
C ARG A 33 -17.10 9.86 2.73
N PHE A 34 -16.35 10.50 1.85
CA PHE A 34 -16.05 11.94 1.93
C PHE A 34 -16.28 12.66 0.59
N PRO A 35 -17.52 12.71 0.10
CA PRO A 35 -17.81 13.47 -1.11
C PRO A 35 -17.42 14.94 -0.95
N GLY A 36 -16.99 15.58 -2.02
CA GLY A 36 -16.47 16.96 -2.02
C GLY A 36 -15.00 17.09 -1.59
N SER A 37 -14.35 15.99 -1.22
CA SER A 37 -12.94 15.99 -0.82
C SER A 37 -11.99 16.19 -2.00
N THR A 38 -10.77 16.62 -1.70
CA THR A 38 -9.66 16.68 -2.66
C THR A 38 -8.71 15.52 -2.42
N MET A 39 -8.39 14.77 -3.47
CA MET A 39 -7.54 13.59 -3.42
C MET A 39 -6.33 13.77 -4.34
N LEU A 40 -5.12 13.76 -3.79
CA LEU A 40 -3.88 13.63 -4.55
C LEU A 40 -3.61 12.14 -4.79
N LEU A 41 -3.71 11.73 -6.04
CA LEU A 41 -3.52 10.35 -6.48
C LEU A 41 -2.21 10.23 -7.24
N LEU A 42 -1.28 9.48 -6.69
CA LEU A 42 0.08 9.31 -7.20
C LEU A 42 0.30 7.88 -7.68
N ALA A 43 0.75 7.71 -8.90
CA ALA A 43 1.10 6.41 -9.49
C ALA A 43 1.99 6.57 -10.72
N ARG A 44 2.54 5.46 -11.21
CA ARG A 44 3.40 5.45 -12.40
C ARG A 44 2.62 5.52 -13.72
N ARG A 45 1.37 5.08 -13.74
CA ARG A 45 0.55 4.90 -14.95
C ARG A 45 -0.52 5.99 -15.05
N ALA A 46 -0.28 6.96 -15.94
CA ALA A 46 -1.18 8.08 -16.16
C ALA A 46 -2.57 7.64 -16.66
N ASP A 47 -2.64 6.64 -17.54
CA ASP A 47 -3.88 6.06 -18.06
C ASP A 47 -4.77 5.53 -16.93
N ARG A 48 -4.21 4.80 -15.99
CA ARG A 48 -4.92 4.24 -14.86
C ARG A 48 -5.38 5.29 -13.85
N LEU A 49 -4.61 6.34 -13.65
CA LEU A 49 -5.04 7.47 -12.82
C LEU A 49 -6.21 8.21 -13.44
N THR A 50 -6.20 8.41 -14.76
CA THR A 50 -7.30 9.03 -15.49
C THR A 50 -8.58 8.19 -15.40
N GLU A 51 -8.48 6.88 -15.57
CA GLU A 51 -9.62 5.95 -15.38
C GLU A 51 -10.16 6.05 -13.95
N LEU A 52 -9.30 6.02 -12.93
CA LEU A 52 -9.72 6.12 -11.54
C LEU A 52 -10.43 7.46 -11.26
N ALA A 53 -9.88 8.56 -11.73
CA ALA A 53 -10.50 9.88 -11.54
C ALA A 53 -11.89 9.96 -12.19
N ALA A 54 -12.06 9.35 -13.38
CA ALA A 54 -13.35 9.27 -14.04
C ALA A 54 -14.41 8.47 -13.22
N ASP A 55 -13.94 7.46 -12.46
CA ASP A 55 -14.79 6.65 -11.58
C ASP A 55 -15.14 7.34 -10.25
N LEU A 56 -14.53 8.50 -9.95
CA LEU A 56 -14.69 9.23 -8.70
C LEU A 56 -15.21 10.66 -8.89
N PRO A 57 -16.35 10.86 -9.58
CA PRO A 57 -16.86 12.19 -9.89
C PRO A 57 -17.28 13.00 -8.65
N GLN A 58 -17.47 12.35 -7.51
CA GLN A 58 -17.87 12.99 -6.25
C GLN A 58 -16.74 13.68 -5.50
N VAL A 59 -15.48 13.53 -5.93
CA VAL A 59 -14.30 14.16 -5.33
C VAL A 59 -13.46 14.87 -6.39
N GLN A 60 -12.67 15.85 -5.97
CA GLN A 60 -11.68 16.48 -6.82
C GLN A 60 -10.40 15.65 -6.84
N CYS A 61 -10.13 14.97 -7.94
CA CYS A 61 -8.89 14.22 -8.12
C CYS A 61 -7.79 15.09 -8.71
N VAL A 62 -6.65 15.15 -8.02
CA VAL A 62 -5.39 15.69 -8.53
C VAL A 62 -4.51 14.50 -8.85
N CYS A 63 -4.36 14.17 -10.13
CA CYS A 63 -3.62 13.01 -10.60
C CYS A 63 -2.22 13.41 -11.04
N GLU A 64 -1.20 12.79 -10.46
CA GLU A 64 0.20 13.06 -10.79
C GLU A 64 0.96 11.76 -11.06
N THR A 65 1.59 11.70 -12.23
CA THR A 65 2.40 10.55 -12.62
C THR A 65 3.81 10.68 -12.05
N VAL A 66 4.19 9.73 -11.21
CA VAL A 66 5.52 9.69 -10.58
C VAL A 66 5.92 8.26 -10.25
N ASP A 67 7.20 7.93 -10.43
CA ASP A 67 7.80 6.75 -9.81
C ASP A 67 8.11 7.09 -8.34
N ILE A 68 7.69 6.25 -7.42
CA ILE A 68 7.89 6.47 -5.98
C ILE A 68 9.38 6.56 -5.61
N THR A 69 10.28 6.03 -6.43
CA THR A 69 11.74 6.10 -6.24
C THR A 69 12.36 7.41 -6.72
N ASP A 70 11.62 8.23 -7.45
CA ASP A 70 12.00 9.60 -7.80
C ASP A 70 11.57 10.55 -6.67
N HIS A 71 12.37 10.57 -5.60
CA HIS A 71 12.04 11.30 -4.38
C HIS A 71 11.97 12.82 -4.59
N GLU A 72 12.79 13.39 -5.49
CA GLU A 72 12.79 14.84 -5.77
C GLU A 72 11.48 15.25 -6.43
N ARG A 73 11.06 14.54 -7.47
CA ARG A 73 9.78 14.77 -8.12
C ARG A 73 8.61 14.54 -7.17
N LEU A 74 8.62 13.45 -6.43
CA LEU A 74 7.61 13.13 -5.42
C LEU A 74 7.49 14.26 -4.39
N SER A 75 8.62 14.71 -3.82
CA SER A 75 8.65 15.78 -2.84
C SER A 75 8.11 17.10 -3.42
N THR A 76 8.46 17.45 -4.66
CA THR A 76 7.97 18.64 -5.35
C THR A 76 6.45 18.60 -5.51
N LEU A 77 5.90 17.48 -5.98
CA LEU A 77 4.46 17.30 -6.15
C LEU A 77 3.70 17.39 -4.82
N CYS A 78 4.21 16.75 -3.79
CA CYS A 78 3.61 16.75 -2.45
C CYS A 78 3.64 18.15 -1.81
N ARG A 79 4.76 18.87 -1.92
CA ARG A 79 4.87 20.26 -1.41
C ARG A 79 3.95 21.22 -2.15
N ARG A 80 3.80 21.06 -3.46
CA ARG A 80 2.84 21.83 -4.24
C ARG A 80 1.41 21.61 -3.74
N PHE A 81 1.03 20.35 -3.50
CA PHE A 81 -0.27 20.03 -2.93
C PHE A 81 -0.50 20.71 -1.58
N VAL A 82 0.51 20.70 -0.68
CA VAL A 82 0.42 21.41 0.60
C VAL A 82 0.28 22.92 0.41
N ALA A 83 1.02 23.51 -0.52
CA ALA A 83 0.93 24.95 -0.79
C ALA A 83 -0.46 25.37 -1.31
N GLU A 84 -1.08 24.54 -2.13
CA GLU A 84 -2.38 24.81 -2.74
C GLU A 84 -3.56 24.43 -1.84
N GLN A 85 -3.46 23.33 -1.12
CA GLN A 85 -4.56 22.71 -0.38
C GLN A 85 -4.39 22.79 1.14
N GLY A 86 -3.19 23.01 1.65
CA GLY A 86 -2.84 22.91 3.07
C GLY A 86 -2.50 21.50 3.52
N ALA A 87 -2.38 21.32 4.83
CA ALA A 87 -2.02 20.04 5.42
C ALA A 87 -3.05 18.94 5.09
N PRO A 88 -2.63 17.75 4.62
CA PRO A 88 -3.55 16.65 4.39
C PRO A 88 -4.13 16.12 5.70
N ASP A 89 -5.34 15.58 5.61
CA ASP A 89 -6.01 14.88 6.71
C ASP A 89 -5.60 13.42 6.79
N ILE A 90 -5.38 12.79 5.63
CA ILE A 90 -4.98 11.38 5.51
C ILE A 90 -3.91 11.27 4.41
N VAL A 91 -2.80 10.61 4.73
CA VAL A 91 -1.76 10.24 3.77
C VAL A 91 -1.58 8.73 3.81
N ILE A 92 -1.80 8.05 2.68
CA ILE A 92 -1.68 6.61 2.55
C ILE A 92 -0.47 6.27 1.67
N ALA A 93 0.58 5.75 2.29
CA ALA A 93 1.73 5.18 1.60
C ALA A 93 1.43 3.71 1.24
N ASN A 94 0.89 3.53 0.03
CA ASN A 94 0.45 2.22 -0.47
C ASN A 94 1.30 1.71 -1.64
N ALA A 95 2.09 2.54 -2.31
CA ALA A 95 2.95 2.06 -3.39
C ALA A 95 3.83 0.90 -2.91
N GLY A 96 3.85 -0.18 -3.67
CA GLY A 96 4.61 -1.37 -3.34
C GLY A 96 4.68 -2.34 -4.51
N ILE A 97 5.72 -3.15 -4.52
CA ILE A 97 5.94 -4.23 -5.47
C ILE A 97 6.22 -5.54 -4.74
N SER A 98 5.91 -6.63 -5.40
CA SER A 98 6.06 -7.97 -4.84
C SER A 98 6.51 -8.92 -5.93
N VAL A 99 7.79 -9.25 -5.92
CA VAL A 99 8.45 -10.16 -6.86
C VAL A 99 9.30 -11.16 -6.08
N GLY A 100 9.38 -12.39 -6.55
CA GLY A 100 10.26 -13.40 -5.98
C GLY A 100 11.73 -13.07 -6.18
N THR A 101 12.57 -13.42 -5.21
CA THR A 101 14.03 -13.27 -5.29
C THR A 101 14.73 -14.45 -4.64
N LEU A 102 15.84 -14.88 -5.24
CA LEU A 102 16.77 -15.87 -4.68
C LEU A 102 18.15 -15.25 -4.56
N THR A 103 18.82 -15.50 -3.44
CA THR A 103 20.13 -14.86 -3.15
C THR A 103 21.26 -15.40 -4.01
N ASP A 104 21.15 -16.64 -4.48
CA ASP A 104 22.11 -17.32 -5.36
C ASP A 104 21.90 -16.98 -6.86
N GLU A 105 20.92 -16.17 -7.19
CA GLU A 105 20.65 -15.69 -8.54
C GLU A 105 21.17 -14.26 -8.72
N PRO A 106 22.25 -14.04 -9.48
CA PRO A 106 22.88 -12.72 -9.58
C PRO A 106 21.96 -11.61 -10.11
N GLU A 107 21.05 -11.92 -11.02
CA GLU A 107 20.08 -11.00 -11.60
C GLU A 107 19.05 -10.50 -10.57
N ASP A 108 18.79 -11.26 -9.53
CA ASP A 108 17.82 -10.88 -8.49
C ASP A 108 18.35 -9.79 -7.56
N ARG A 109 19.64 -9.48 -7.58
CA ARG A 109 20.22 -8.39 -6.80
C ARG A 109 19.56 -7.04 -7.09
N ALA A 110 19.35 -6.72 -8.35
CA ALA A 110 18.70 -5.46 -8.74
C ALA A 110 17.22 -5.45 -8.33
N VAL A 111 16.55 -6.59 -8.45
CA VAL A 111 15.15 -6.75 -8.01
C VAL A 111 15.03 -6.59 -6.50
N PHE A 112 15.93 -7.19 -5.72
CA PHE A 112 15.99 -7.03 -4.28
C PHE A 112 16.14 -5.56 -3.87
N ALA A 113 17.10 -4.84 -4.46
CA ALA A 113 17.33 -3.42 -4.20
C ALA A 113 16.10 -2.58 -4.56
N ARG A 114 15.46 -2.87 -5.69
CA ARG A 114 14.24 -2.16 -6.12
C ARG A 114 13.08 -2.39 -5.16
N ILE A 115 12.88 -3.60 -4.66
CA ILE A 115 11.83 -3.89 -3.67
C ILE A 115 12.04 -3.05 -2.41
N LEU A 116 13.27 -2.94 -1.90
CA LEU A 116 13.55 -2.10 -0.74
C LEU A 116 13.35 -0.61 -1.04
N ALA A 117 13.79 -0.13 -2.19
CA ALA A 117 13.61 1.26 -2.60
C ALA A 117 12.14 1.65 -2.69
N VAL A 118 11.31 0.82 -3.31
CA VAL A 118 9.87 1.08 -3.44
C VAL A 118 9.14 0.88 -2.11
N ASN A 119 9.31 -0.29 -1.49
CA ASN A 119 8.47 -0.70 -0.35
C ASN A 119 8.87 -0.07 0.98
N VAL A 120 10.12 0.33 1.15
CA VAL A 120 10.64 0.91 2.41
C VAL A 120 10.94 2.38 2.25
N GLN A 121 11.90 2.74 1.38
CA GLN A 121 12.26 4.14 1.16
C GLN A 121 11.07 4.94 0.64
N GLY A 122 10.28 4.36 -0.27
CA GLY A 122 9.08 5.00 -0.81
C GLY A 122 8.03 5.35 0.26
N VAL A 123 7.92 4.58 1.34
CA VAL A 123 7.03 4.91 2.47
C VAL A 123 7.52 6.15 3.19
N PHE A 124 8.80 6.21 3.51
CA PHE A 124 9.41 7.39 4.13
C PHE A 124 9.22 8.64 3.25
N ASP A 125 9.54 8.54 1.97
CA ASP A 125 9.45 9.65 1.01
C ASP A 125 7.99 10.10 0.75
N SER A 126 7.02 9.19 0.93
CA SER A 126 5.60 9.52 0.85
C SER A 126 5.10 10.35 2.02
N PHE A 127 5.70 10.23 3.19
CA PHE A 127 5.29 10.95 4.39
C PHE A 127 6.07 12.25 4.61
N ALA A 128 7.38 12.24 4.38
CA ALA A 128 8.28 13.32 4.72
C ALA A 128 7.82 14.72 4.26
N PRO A 129 7.33 14.92 3.02
CA PRO A 129 6.93 16.24 2.54
C PRO A 129 5.73 16.85 3.27
N PHE A 130 4.93 16.04 3.95
CA PHE A 130 3.69 16.47 4.62
C PHE A 130 3.86 16.73 6.11
N LEU A 131 4.93 16.22 6.73
CA LEU A 131 5.06 16.19 8.19
C LEU A 131 5.11 17.57 8.81
N GLU A 132 5.81 18.53 8.21
CA GLU A 132 5.89 19.90 8.71
C GLU A 132 4.50 20.53 8.83
N ALA A 133 3.71 20.47 7.75
CA ALA A 133 2.37 21.01 7.72
C ALA A 133 1.40 20.29 8.68
N MET A 134 1.49 18.95 8.75
CA MET A 134 0.64 18.15 9.64
C MET A 134 0.98 18.40 11.11
N LYS A 135 2.27 18.52 11.45
CA LYS A 135 2.71 18.87 12.82
C LYS A 135 2.24 20.27 13.21
N ALA A 136 2.36 21.24 12.31
CA ALA A 136 1.88 22.61 12.54
C ALA A 136 0.35 22.64 12.74
N ALA A 137 -0.39 21.87 11.94
CA ALA A 137 -1.84 21.74 12.06
C ALA A 137 -2.27 20.89 13.26
N ARG A 138 -1.36 20.18 13.91
CA ARG A 138 -1.59 19.27 15.04
C ARG A 138 -2.70 18.24 14.80
N ARG A 139 -2.82 17.77 13.58
CA ARG A 139 -3.85 16.82 13.15
C ARG A 139 -3.40 16.05 11.91
N GLY A 140 -4.09 14.96 11.66
CA GLY A 140 -3.91 14.12 10.48
C GLY A 140 -3.56 12.68 10.83
N THR A 141 -3.63 11.84 9.82
CA THR A 141 -3.35 10.40 9.94
C THR A 141 -2.44 9.95 8.80
N LEU A 142 -1.31 9.38 9.17
CA LEU A 142 -0.38 8.69 8.27
C LEU A 142 -0.73 7.21 8.28
N VAL A 143 -0.86 6.61 7.10
CA VAL A 143 -1.24 5.22 6.93
C VAL A 143 -0.16 4.51 6.11
N GLY A 144 0.44 3.49 6.68
CA GLY A 144 1.40 2.64 5.98
C GLY A 144 0.85 1.23 5.78
N ILE A 145 1.11 0.67 4.61
CA ILE A 145 0.70 -0.68 4.25
C ILE A 145 1.87 -1.64 4.44
N ALA A 146 1.81 -2.41 5.54
CA ALA A 146 2.71 -3.53 5.81
C ALA A 146 2.21 -4.82 5.13
N SER A 147 2.36 -5.97 5.75
CA SER A 147 1.81 -7.25 5.29
C SER A 147 1.93 -8.30 6.38
N VAL A 148 1.07 -9.30 6.38
CA VAL A 148 1.28 -10.53 7.16
C VAL A 148 2.53 -11.29 6.71
N ALA A 149 2.94 -11.15 5.45
CA ALA A 149 4.18 -11.71 4.91
C ALA A 149 5.45 -11.09 5.52
N GLY A 150 5.35 -9.98 6.24
CA GLY A 150 6.44 -9.37 7.02
C GLY A 150 6.64 -10.00 8.40
N VAL A 151 5.84 -10.98 8.81
CA VAL A 151 5.94 -11.63 10.13
C VAL A 151 7.07 -12.66 10.17
N ARG A 152 7.21 -13.44 9.10
CA ARG A 152 8.27 -14.45 8.91
C ARG A 152 8.74 -14.44 7.46
N GLY A 153 10.00 -14.83 7.23
CA GLY A 153 10.54 -15.04 5.89
C GLY A 153 9.97 -16.31 5.26
N LEU A 154 9.66 -16.24 3.97
CA LEU A 154 9.25 -17.39 3.16
C LEU A 154 10.25 -17.62 2.04
N PRO A 155 10.52 -18.88 1.64
CA PRO A 155 11.41 -19.18 0.53
C PRO A 155 10.99 -18.41 -0.75
N GLY A 156 11.94 -17.75 -1.41
CA GLY A 156 11.68 -16.95 -2.60
C GLY A 156 11.00 -15.60 -2.37
N SER A 157 10.67 -15.25 -1.12
CA SER A 157 10.03 -13.95 -0.77
C SER A 157 10.89 -13.11 0.18
N GLY A 158 12.19 -13.36 0.24
CA GLY A 158 13.08 -12.72 1.21
C GLY A 158 13.07 -11.20 1.16
N ALA A 159 13.19 -10.62 -0.02
CA ALA A 159 13.16 -9.17 -0.20
C ALA A 159 11.82 -8.56 0.20
N TYR A 160 10.73 -9.15 -0.25
CA TYR A 160 9.38 -8.68 0.07
C TYR A 160 9.08 -8.78 1.57
N SER A 161 9.32 -9.95 2.17
CA SER A 161 9.12 -10.16 3.62
C SER A 161 9.96 -9.21 4.45
N ALA A 162 11.25 -9.03 4.11
CA ALA A 162 12.12 -8.09 4.80
C ALA A 162 11.62 -6.64 4.66
N SER A 163 11.18 -6.23 3.47
CA SER A 163 10.64 -4.89 3.23
C SER A 163 9.40 -4.62 4.08
N LYS A 164 8.48 -5.58 4.18
CA LYS A 164 7.25 -5.42 4.97
C LYS A 164 7.47 -5.48 6.47
N ALA A 165 8.45 -6.25 6.92
CA ALA A 165 8.93 -6.22 8.31
C ALA A 165 9.55 -4.86 8.67
N ALA A 166 10.40 -4.33 7.79
CA ALA A 166 11.01 -3.00 7.95
C ALA A 166 9.97 -1.90 8.05
N VAL A 167 8.96 -1.90 7.16
CA VAL A 167 7.86 -0.92 7.18
C VAL A 167 7.09 -1.00 8.51
N ALA A 168 6.77 -2.20 8.99
CA ALA A 168 6.03 -2.36 10.25
C ALA A 168 6.79 -1.75 11.45
N VAL A 169 8.10 -1.96 11.53
CA VAL A 169 8.96 -1.41 12.59
C VAL A 169 9.12 0.11 12.43
N TYR A 170 9.35 0.58 11.20
CA TYR A 170 9.45 2.01 10.91
C TYR A 170 8.18 2.77 11.31
N LEU A 171 7.00 2.24 10.97
CA LEU A 171 5.72 2.88 11.33
C LEU A 171 5.48 2.90 12.85
N GLU A 172 5.99 1.91 13.58
CA GLU A 172 5.94 1.92 15.05
C GLU A 172 6.78 3.05 15.62
N SER A 173 8.00 3.27 15.11
CA SER A 173 8.86 4.40 15.48
C SER A 173 8.18 5.73 15.13
N LEU A 174 7.72 5.88 13.90
CA LEU A 174 7.05 7.11 13.45
C LEU A 174 5.81 7.45 14.28
N ARG A 175 5.07 6.44 14.74
CA ARG A 175 3.91 6.63 15.60
C ARG A 175 4.29 7.29 16.94
N LEU A 176 5.41 6.90 17.51
CA LEU A 176 5.93 7.48 18.74
C LEU A 176 6.44 8.91 18.52
N GLU A 177 7.13 9.13 17.40
CA GLU A 177 7.66 10.43 17.00
C GLU A 177 6.55 11.45 16.74
N MET A 178 5.44 11.04 16.14
CA MET A 178 4.34 11.92 15.75
C MET A 178 3.31 12.17 16.87
N ARG A 179 3.29 11.33 17.88
CA ARG A 179 2.35 11.44 19.01
C ARG A 179 2.34 12.81 19.69
N PRO A 180 3.48 13.46 19.98
CA PRO A 180 3.49 14.80 20.61
C PRO A 180 2.83 15.89 19.77
N PHE A 181 2.74 15.67 18.45
CA PHE A 181 2.18 16.62 17.49
C PHE A 181 0.70 16.36 17.15
N GLY A 182 0.06 15.38 17.79
CA GLY A 182 -1.33 15.06 17.53
C GLY A 182 -1.58 14.38 16.17
N VAL A 183 -0.52 13.92 15.49
CA VAL A 183 -0.60 13.19 14.22
C VAL A 183 -0.64 11.69 14.51
N SER A 184 -1.65 11.00 13.99
CA SER A 184 -1.82 9.56 14.16
C SER A 184 -1.08 8.78 13.09
N VAL A 185 -0.59 7.59 13.44
CA VAL A 185 0.03 6.65 12.49
C VAL A 185 -0.67 5.31 12.60
N VAL A 186 -1.19 4.82 11.49
CA VAL A 186 -1.93 3.56 11.37
C VAL A 186 -1.13 2.59 10.50
N THR A 187 -0.88 1.40 11.03
CA THR A 187 -0.26 0.31 10.29
C THR A 187 -1.33 -0.70 9.87
N ILE A 188 -1.52 -0.87 8.58
CA ILE A 188 -2.41 -1.87 8.02
C ILE A 188 -1.57 -3.03 7.49
N SER A 189 -1.86 -4.24 7.95
CA SER A 189 -1.19 -5.47 7.49
C SER A 189 -2.21 -6.34 6.74
N PRO A 190 -2.30 -6.23 5.41
CA PRO A 190 -3.14 -7.12 4.63
C PRO A 190 -2.66 -8.56 4.70
N GLY A 191 -3.62 -9.49 4.73
CA GLY A 191 -3.39 -10.88 4.36
C GLY A 191 -3.47 -11.05 2.84
N PHE A 192 -4.21 -12.06 2.39
CA PHE A 192 -4.46 -12.26 0.97
C PHE A 192 -5.69 -11.47 0.52
N ILE A 193 -5.45 -10.47 -0.31
CA ILE A 193 -6.51 -9.64 -0.89
C ILE A 193 -6.52 -9.89 -2.40
N ASP A 194 -7.69 -10.11 -2.97
CA ASP A 194 -7.85 -10.35 -4.40
C ASP A 194 -7.51 -9.09 -5.22
N THR A 195 -6.34 -9.09 -5.79
CA THR A 195 -5.78 -8.04 -6.66
C THR A 195 -4.94 -8.68 -7.75
N ASP A 196 -4.61 -7.93 -8.80
CA ASP A 196 -3.72 -8.43 -9.86
C ASP A 196 -2.38 -8.91 -9.31
N MET A 197 -1.86 -8.29 -8.25
CA MET A 197 -0.62 -8.70 -7.59
C MET A 197 -0.72 -10.09 -6.96
N THR A 198 -1.87 -10.49 -6.44
CA THR A 198 -2.06 -11.79 -5.76
C THR A 198 -2.52 -12.89 -6.71
N ARG A 199 -3.18 -12.55 -7.81
CA ARG A 199 -3.69 -13.54 -8.79
C ARG A 199 -2.60 -14.36 -9.48
N ILE A 200 -1.37 -13.85 -9.53
CA ILE A 200 -0.22 -14.57 -10.09
C ILE A 200 0.41 -15.58 -9.11
N ASN A 201 0.00 -15.61 -7.86
CA ASN A 201 0.56 -16.51 -6.87
C ASN A 201 0.11 -17.96 -7.14
N PRO A 202 1.05 -18.93 -7.24
CA PRO A 202 0.73 -20.33 -7.54
C PRO A 202 0.27 -21.14 -6.33
N TYR A 203 0.18 -20.53 -5.15
CA TYR A 203 -0.10 -21.20 -3.89
C TYR A 203 -1.48 -20.85 -3.33
N HIS A 204 -1.98 -21.72 -2.45
CA HIS A 204 -3.23 -21.49 -1.74
C HIS A 204 -3.15 -20.22 -0.88
N MET A 205 -4.18 -19.38 -0.96
CA MET A 205 -4.30 -18.12 -0.23
C MET A 205 -5.49 -18.22 0.75
N PRO A 206 -5.23 -18.62 2.02
CA PRO A 206 -6.30 -18.76 3.00
C PRO A 206 -6.93 -17.40 3.31
N PHE A 207 -8.25 -17.39 3.51
CA PHE A 207 -9.02 -16.19 3.84
C PHE A 207 -8.91 -15.07 2.81
N LEU A 208 -8.81 -15.43 1.51
CA LEU A 208 -8.79 -14.45 0.42
C LEU A 208 -10.00 -13.51 0.52
N MET A 209 -9.73 -12.21 0.51
CA MET A 209 -10.75 -11.18 0.67
C MET A 209 -10.84 -10.30 -0.57
N PRO A 210 -12.05 -9.93 -1.04
CA PRO A 210 -12.21 -8.94 -2.11
C PRO A 210 -11.66 -7.57 -1.71
N ALA A 211 -11.00 -6.87 -2.65
CA ALA A 211 -10.41 -5.55 -2.40
C ALA A 211 -11.42 -4.49 -1.89
N PRO A 212 -12.66 -4.41 -2.38
CA PRO A 212 -13.66 -3.48 -1.82
C PRO A 212 -13.97 -3.73 -0.34
N ARG A 213 -14.04 -4.99 0.07
CA ARG A 213 -14.28 -5.34 1.49
C ARG A 213 -13.08 -4.98 2.36
N PHE A 214 -11.88 -5.24 1.86
CA PHE A 214 -10.65 -4.77 2.51
C PHE A 214 -10.69 -3.26 2.73
N ALA A 215 -11.01 -2.49 1.70
CA ALA A 215 -11.04 -1.03 1.77
C ALA A 215 -12.03 -0.51 2.82
N GLN A 216 -13.23 -1.10 2.92
CA GLN A 216 -14.20 -0.74 3.95
C GLN A 216 -13.62 -0.90 5.36
N VAL A 217 -13.05 -2.06 5.66
CA VAL A 217 -12.46 -2.35 6.99
C VAL A 217 -11.25 -1.48 7.26
N ALA A 218 -10.41 -1.24 6.23
CA ALA A 218 -9.23 -0.40 6.34
C ALA A 218 -9.61 1.07 6.63
N VAL A 219 -10.59 1.61 5.92
CA VAL A 219 -11.05 2.99 6.13
C VAL A 219 -11.68 3.16 7.52
N ASP A 220 -12.48 2.20 7.99
CA ASP A 220 -12.99 2.21 9.37
C ASP A 220 -11.84 2.27 10.39
N ALA A 221 -10.78 1.48 10.19
CA ALA A 221 -9.60 1.48 11.07
C ALA A 221 -8.83 2.80 11.02
N ILE A 222 -8.70 3.41 9.83
CA ILE A 222 -8.05 4.73 9.64
C ILE A 222 -8.83 5.80 10.41
N LEU A 223 -10.13 5.84 10.25
CA LEU A 223 -10.99 6.82 10.91
C LEU A 223 -11.01 6.64 12.44
N ALA A 224 -10.97 5.40 12.89
CA ALA A 224 -10.82 5.06 14.32
C ALA A 224 -9.38 5.25 14.85
N ARG A 225 -8.43 5.65 14.00
CA ARG A 225 -7.01 5.85 14.33
C ARG A 225 -6.39 4.64 15.03
N ARG A 226 -6.72 3.45 14.56
CA ARG A 226 -6.18 2.20 15.12
C ARG A 226 -4.68 2.14 14.88
N ARG A 227 -3.91 1.85 15.93
CA ARG A 227 -2.43 1.79 15.84
C ARG A 227 -1.95 0.74 14.85
N ARG A 228 -2.60 -0.43 14.87
CA ARG A 228 -2.29 -1.56 13.99
C ARG A 228 -3.53 -2.40 13.76
N ILE A 229 -3.70 -2.88 12.53
CA ILE A 229 -4.77 -3.80 12.16
C ILE A 229 -4.25 -4.82 11.15
N VAL A 230 -4.71 -6.06 11.28
CA VAL A 230 -4.53 -7.12 10.28
C VAL A 230 -5.88 -7.38 9.62
N ILE A 231 -5.92 -7.38 8.31
CA ILE A 231 -7.14 -7.56 7.51
C ILE A 231 -6.91 -8.66 6.48
N PRO A 232 -7.70 -9.75 6.49
CA PRO A 232 -8.79 -10.06 7.43
C PRO A 232 -8.28 -10.46 8.83
N TRP A 233 -9.10 -10.33 9.84
CA TRP A 233 -8.70 -10.54 11.25
C TRP A 233 -8.20 -11.96 11.54
N GLN A 234 -8.71 -12.97 10.81
CA GLN A 234 -8.27 -14.35 10.92
C GLN A 234 -6.77 -14.51 10.67
N MET A 235 -6.25 -13.75 9.70
CA MET A 235 -4.81 -13.72 9.41
C MET A 235 -3.98 -13.12 10.56
N GLY A 236 -4.60 -12.34 11.44
CA GLY A 236 -3.96 -11.87 12.67
C GLY A 236 -3.61 -13.00 13.64
N TRP A 237 -4.47 -14.01 13.75
CA TRP A 237 -4.17 -15.21 14.53
C TRP A 237 -3.10 -16.07 13.87
N VAL A 238 -3.19 -16.26 12.56
CA VAL A 238 -2.14 -16.95 11.77
C VAL A 238 -0.79 -16.27 11.97
N ALA A 239 -0.72 -14.95 11.85
CA ALA A 239 0.50 -14.18 12.04
C ALA A 239 1.08 -14.35 13.46
N ARG A 240 0.22 -14.31 14.50
CA ARG A 240 0.65 -14.53 15.88
C ARG A 240 1.22 -15.92 16.09
N LEU A 241 0.53 -16.95 15.57
CA LEU A 241 1.00 -18.33 15.64
C LEU A 241 2.35 -18.50 14.95
N LEU A 242 2.49 -17.97 13.72
CA LEU A 242 3.75 -18.03 12.98
C LEU A 242 4.89 -17.34 13.73
N ARG A 243 4.60 -16.26 14.42
CA ARG A 243 5.61 -15.49 15.16
C ARG A 243 6.21 -16.24 16.34
N ILE A 244 5.40 -17.04 17.03
CA ILE A 244 5.84 -17.81 18.20
C ILE A 244 6.36 -19.22 17.84
N LEU A 245 6.19 -19.65 16.59
CA LEU A 245 6.61 -20.96 16.14
C LEU A 245 8.14 -21.09 16.26
N PRO A 246 8.69 -22.13 16.93
CA PRO A 246 10.13 -22.37 16.95
C PRO A 246 10.69 -22.56 15.54
N ALA A 247 11.93 -22.11 15.30
CA ALA A 247 12.53 -22.13 13.97
C ALA A 247 12.54 -23.53 13.34
N TRP A 248 12.92 -24.56 14.11
CA TRP A 248 12.95 -25.94 13.61
C TRP A 248 11.60 -26.46 13.09
N LEU A 249 10.51 -26.06 13.76
CA LEU A 249 9.16 -26.45 13.35
C LEU A 249 8.70 -25.65 12.14
N TYR A 250 9.01 -24.35 12.13
CA TYR A 250 8.75 -23.47 11.00
C TYR A 250 9.45 -23.99 9.73
N ASP A 251 10.75 -24.31 9.84
CA ASP A 251 11.55 -24.81 8.73
C ASP A 251 10.97 -26.11 8.15
N ARG A 252 10.57 -27.02 9.04
CA ARG A 252 9.93 -28.29 8.62
C ARG A 252 8.62 -28.09 7.87
N LEU A 253 7.82 -27.10 8.28
CA LEU A 253 6.51 -26.83 7.67
C LEU A 253 6.63 -26.06 6.33
N PHE A 254 7.63 -25.19 6.20
CA PHE A 254 7.69 -24.24 5.08
C PHE A 254 8.88 -24.46 4.13
N ALA A 255 9.81 -25.36 4.42
CA ALA A 255 10.98 -25.63 3.55
C ALA A 255 10.60 -25.92 2.09
N ASN A 256 9.49 -26.61 1.87
CA ASN A 256 9.00 -27.03 0.57
C ASN A 256 7.81 -26.18 0.08
N SER A 257 7.57 -25.01 0.68
CA SER A 257 6.48 -24.15 0.23
C SER A 257 6.71 -23.63 -1.20
N LEU A 258 5.62 -23.45 -1.94
CA LEU A 258 5.68 -22.86 -3.28
C LEU A 258 6.26 -21.46 -3.20
N ARG A 259 7.19 -21.16 -4.10
CA ARG A 259 7.88 -19.88 -4.17
C ARG A 259 7.09 -18.89 -5.01
N LYS A 260 7.26 -17.61 -4.68
CA LYS A 260 6.73 -16.53 -5.50
C LYS A 260 7.48 -16.46 -6.82
N PRO A 261 6.81 -16.20 -7.97
CA PRO A 261 7.47 -16.08 -9.25
C PRO A 261 8.53 -14.98 -9.24
N ARG A 262 9.72 -15.27 -9.80
CA ARG A 262 10.78 -14.31 -10.05
C ARG A 262 10.44 -13.47 -11.27
N GLN A 263 11.11 -12.34 -11.46
CA GLN A 263 10.81 -11.40 -12.56
C GLN A 263 10.82 -12.06 -13.94
N GLY A 264 11.74 -12.98 -14.22
CA GLY A 264 11.81 -13.72 -15.49
C GLY A 264 10.76 -14.83 -15.67
N GLU A 265 10.08 -15.21 -14.60
CA GLU A 265 9.06 -16.27 -14.58
C GLU A 265 7.63 -15.71 -14.68
N ILE A 266 7.47 -14.38 -14.51
CA ILE A 266 6.17 -13.74 -14.63
C ILE A 266 5.78 -13.66 -16.09
N PRO A 267 4.63 -14.25 -16.52
CA PRO A 267 4.17 -14.13 -17.89
C PRO A 267 4.05 -12.66 -18.29
N GLN A 268 4.72 -12.27 -19.36
CA GLN A 268 4.53 -10.93 -19.92
C GLN A 268 3.10 -10.88 -20.49
N SER A 269 2.21 -10.16 -19.82
CA SER A 269 0.87 -9.94 -20.33
C SER A 269 0.94 -9.12 -21.61
N GLY A 270 0.81 -9.83 -22.76
CA GLY A 270 0.31 -9.27 -23.99
C GLY A 270 1.14 -8.20 -24.67
N ALA A 271 2.29 -8.56 -25.25
CA ALA A 271 2.62 -8.02 -26.55
C ALA A 271 1.83 -8.85 -27.57
N GLY A 272 0.60 -8.44 -27.83
CA GLY A 272 -0.22 -8.99 -28.90
C GLY A 272 0.47 -8.77 -30.24
N GLY A 273 1.12 -9.80 -30.76
CA GLY A 273 1.61 -9.83 -32.10
C GLY A 273 0.43 -9.84 -33.08
N ALA A 274 0.19 -8.72 -33.70
CA ALA A 274 -0.37 -8.71 -35.03
C ALA A 274 0.77 -9.14 -35.97
N ASP A 275 0.81 -10.38 -36.34
CA ASP A 275 1.39 -10.77 -37.62
C ASP A 275 0.39 -11.65 -38.35
N GLY A 276 -0.39 -10.99 -39.17
CA GLY A 276 -1.10 -11.60 -40.27
C GLY A 276 -0.24 -11.50 -41.49
N SER A 277 0.21 -12.63 -42.00
CA SER A 277 0.33 -12.79 -43.46
C SER A 277 0.74 -14.22 -43.86
N ARG A 278 -0.19 -14.86 -44.56
CA ARG A 278 0.04 -15.57 -45.85
C ARG A 278 1.10 -16.69 -45.91
N HIS A 279 0.68 -17.93 -45.96
CA HIS A 279 0.55 -18.62 -47.28
C HIS A 279 -0.24 -19.91 -47.10
#